data_d03ebfdf9aad37d8f8d480edeb25c744
#
_entry.id   d03ebfdf9aad37d8f8d480edeb25c744
#
_cell.length_a   1.000
_cell.length_b   1.000
_cell.length_c   1.000
_cell.angle_alpha   90.00
_cell.angle_beta   90.00
_cell.angle_gamma   90.00
#
_symmetry.space_group_name_H-M   'P 1'
#
loop_
_entity.id
_entity.type
_entity.pdbx_description
1 polymer ?
#
loop_
_entity_poly.entity_id
_entity_poly.type
_entity_poly.pdbx_seq_one_letter_code
_entity_poly.pdbx_strand_id
1 'polypeptide(L)' 'MNTLLERLQTVEKRYEELTQILMDPSIANDIQKMTQASKEQASLEKAYNLYKEYKALLDLSLIHI' A
#
# COMPACT_ATOMS: atom_id res chain seq x y z
N MET A 1 11.97 18.35 -5.80
CA MET A 1 11.03 17.60 -5.11
C MET A 1 10.37 16.60 -6.00
N ASN A 2 10.29 15.37 -5.57
CA ASN A 2 9.77 14.34 -6.43
C ASN A 2 8.33 14.02 -6.06
N THR A 3 7.38 14.67 -6.73
CA THR A 3 5.98 14.53 -6.43
C THR A 3 5.48 13.11 -6.66
N LEU A 4 6.02 12.43 -7.66
CA LEU A 4 5.63 11.06 -7.94
C LEU A 4 6.04 10.15 -6.78
N LEU A 5 7.25 10.31 -6.29
CA LEU A 5 7.73 9.49 -5.19
C LEU A 5 6.91 9.75 -3.92
N GLU A 6 6.57 10.99 -3.67
CA GLU A 6 5.73 11.34 -2.53
C GLU A 6 4.36 10.68 -2.62
N ARG A 7 3.76 10.67 -3.81
CA ARG A 7 2.47 10.03 -4.02
C ARG A 7 2.57 8.54 -3.81
N LEU A 8 3.63 7.92 -4.31
CA LEU A 8 3.83 6.49 -4.13
C LEU A 8 4.04 6.11 -2.67
N GLN A 9 4.75 6.96 -1.93
CA GLN A 9 4.94 6.75 -0.50
C GLN A 9 3.61 6.86 0.26
N THR A 10 2.76 7.80 -0.14
CA THR A 10 1.44 7.95 0.45
C THR A 10 0.58 6.71 0.17
N VAL A 11 0.64 6.19 -1.05
CA VAL A 11 -0.08 4.98 -1.41
C VAL A 11 0.39 3.79 -0.57
N GLU A 12 1.70 3.64 -0.41
CA GLU A 12 2.25 2.55 0.39
C GLU A 12 1.74 2.64 1.83
N LYS A 13 1.80 3.84 2.40
CA LYS A 13 1.38 4.04 3.77
C LYS A 13 -0.10 3.72 3.94
N ARG A 14 -0.92 4.22 3.02
CA ARG A 14 -2.36 3.98 3.09
C ARG A 14 -2.69 2.50 2.89
N TYR A 15 -2.01 1.83 1.97
CA TYR A 15 -2.21 0.41 1.73
C TYR A 15 -1.91 -0.38 3.01
N GLU A 16 -0.82 -0.04 3.69
CA GLU A 16 -0.44 -0.73 4.92
C GLU A 16 -1.43 -0.44 6.05
N GLU A 17 -1.94 0.79 6.13
CA GLU A 17 -2.97 1.12 7.11
C GLU A 17 -4.23 0.28 6.86
N LEU A 18 -4.63 0.13 5.61
CA LEU A 18 -5.80 -0.68 5.26
C LEU A 18 -5.57 -2.16 5.60
N THR A 19 -4.36 -2.65 5.42
CA THR A 19 -4.02 -4.00 5.83
C THR A 19 -4.20 -4.18 7.33
N GLN A 20 -3.76 -3.20 8.12
CA GLN A 20 -3.94 -3.24 9.57
C GLN A 20 -5.42 -3.23 9.95
N ILE A 21 -6.22 -2.40 9.28
CA ILE A 21 -7.64 -2.34 9.52
C ILE A 21 -8.29 -3.69 9.22
N LEU A 22 -7.93 -4.31 8.11
CA LEU A 22 -8.50 -5.60 7.73
C LEU A 22 -8.09 -6.73 8.67
N MET A 23 -6.97 -6.57 9.36
CA MET A 23 -6.51 -7.57 10.32
C MET A 23 -7.06 -7.33 11.73
N ASP A 24 -7.74 -6.22 11.96
CA ASP A 24 -8.27 -5.89 13.27
C ASP A 24 -9.49 -6.75 13.60
N PRO A 25 -9.48 -7.49 14.69
CA PRO A 25 -10.63 -8.34 15.05
C PRO A 25 -11.94 -7.57 15.25
N SER A 26 -11.87 -6.31 15.67
CA SER A 26 -13.08 -5.53 15.86
C SER A 26 -13.70 -5.15 14.52
N ILE A 27 -12.91 -5.04 13.47
CA ILE A 27 -13.41 -4.74 12.15
C ILE A 27 -14.03 -5.98 11.50
N ALA A 28 -13.59 -7.17 11.92
CA ALA A 28 -14.12 -8.41 11.36
C ALA A 28 -15.62 -8.54 11.56
N ASN A 29 -16.17 -7.86 12.58
CA ASN A 29 -17.60 -7.88 12.81
C ASN A 29 -18.34 -6.75 12.11
N ASP A 30 -17.62 -5.86 11.40
CA ASP A 30 -18.23 -4.75 10.72
C ASP A 30 -18.03 -4.94 9.21
N ILE A 31 -19.02 -5.58 8.59
CA ILE A 31 -18.94 -5.93 7.18
C ILE A 31 -18.80 -4.69 6.29
N GLN A 32 -19.45 -3.60 6.65
CA GLN A 32 -19.36 -2.38 5.85
C GLN A 32 -17.94 -1.83 5.85
N LYS A 33 -17.31 -1.76 7.00
CA LYS A 33 -15.94 -1.26 7.10
C LYS A 33 -14.97 -2.19 6.39
N MET A 34 -15.15 -3.50 6.56
CA MET A 34 -14.31 -4.47 5.86
C MET A 34 -14.44 -4.30 4.34
N THR A 35 -15.64 -4.15 3.85
CA THR A 35 -15.89 -4.01 2.43
C THR A 35 -15.26 -2.72 1.90
N GLN A 36 -15.42 -1.61 2.63
CA GLN A 36 -14.84 -0.34 2.23
C GLN A 36 -13.32 -0.40 2.22
N ALA A 37 -12.72 -0.96 3.25
CA ALA A 37 -11.28 -1.08 3.33
C ALA A 37 -10.73 -1.99 2.22
N SER A 38 -11.42 -3.09 1.94
CA SER A 38 -11.01 -4.01 0.87
C SER A 38 -11.09 -3.34 -0.50
N LYS A 39 -12.14 -2.57 -0.75
CA LYS A 39 -12.30 -1.88 -2.01
C LYS A 39 -11.22 -0.81 -2.19
N GLU A 40 -10.97 -0.05 -1.15
CA GLU A 40 -9.93 0.97 -1.21
C GLU A 40 -8.57 0.35 -1.44
N GLN A 41 -8.27 -0.74 -0.73
CA GLN A 41 -6.99 -1.42 -0.87
C GLN A 41 -6.84 -1.99 -2.30
N ALA A 42 -7.89 -2.55 -2.85
CA ALA A 42 -7.87 -3.07 -4.22
C ALA A 42 -7.59 -1.94 -5.22
N SER A 43 -8.15 -0.76 -5.00
CA SER A 43 -7.92 0.37 -5.90
C SER A 43 -6.49 0.89 -5.81
N LEU A 44 -5.83 0.71 -4.67
CA LEU A 44 -4.46 1.15 -4.50
C LEU A 44 -3.44 0.08 -4.90
N GLU A 45 -3.89 -1.13 -5.13
CA GLU A 45 -2.99 -2.26 -5.33
C GLU A 45 -2.03 -2.07 -6.50
N LYS A 46 -2.51 -1.54 -7.62
CA LYS A 46 -1.65 -1.32 -8.78
C LYS A 46 -0.53 -0.34 -8.45
N ALA A 47 -0.87 0.78 -7.85
CA ALA A 47 0.11 1.78 -7.48
C ALA A 47 1.08 1.25 -6.43
N TYR A 48 0.56 0.46 -5.49
CA TYR A 48 1.38 -0.15 -4.44
C TYR A 48 2.41 -1.11 -5.07
N ASN A 49 1.97 -1.94 -6.01
CA ASN A 49 2.87 -2.87 -6.68
C ASN A 49 3.91 -2.15 -7.53
N LEU A 50 3.51 -1.06 -8.19
CA LEU A 50 4.45 -0.25 -8.95
C LEU A 50 5.50 0.37 -8.04
N TYR A 51 5.10 0.82 -6.87
CA TYR A 51 6.04 1.38 -5.91
C TYR A 51 7.02 0.33 -5.42
N LYS A 52 6.55 -0.88 -5.16
CA LYS A 52 7.42 -1.97 -4.73
C LYS A 52 8.44 -2.32 -5.82
N GLU A 53 8.00 -2.35 -7.07
CA GLU A 53 8.90 -2.60 -8.19
C GLU A 53 9.93 -1.49 -8.30
N TYR A 54 9.51 -0.26 -8.15
CA TYR A 54 10.40 0.89 -8.22
C TYR A 54 11.46 0.82 -7.12
N LYS A 55 11.04 0.50 -5.91
CA LYS A 55 11.98 0.36 -4.79
C LYS A 55 12.95 -0.80 -5.04
N ALA A 56 12.46 -1.90 -5.57
CA ALA A 56 13.31 -3.04 -5.86
C ALA A 56 14.37 -2.70 -6.90
N LEU A 57 14.00 -1.91 -7.91
CA LEU A 57 14.96 -1.47 -8.91
C LEU A 57 16.02 -0.56 -8.30
N LEU A 58 15.62 0.33 -7.41
CA LEU A 58 16.58 1.19 -6.73
C LEU A 58 17.51 0.37 -5.84
N ASP A 59 16.96 -0.59 -5.14
CA ASP A 59 17.76 -1.44 -4.27
C ASP A 59 18.75 -2.25 -5.08
N LEU A 60 18.34 -2.79 -6.22
CA LEU A 60 19.24 -3.56 -7.05
C LEU A 60 20.39 -2.72 -7.56
N SER A 61 20.11 -1.46 -7.90
CA SER A 61 21.18 -0.62 -8.39
C SER A 61 22.13 -0.17 -7.28
N LEU A 62 21.58 -0.11 -6.04
CA LEU A 62 22.42 0.33 -4.96
C LEU A 62 23.15 -0.80 -4.31
N ILE A 63 22.56 -1.98 -4.21
CA ILE A 63 23.07 -2.94 -3.43
C ILE A 63 23.75 -3.93 -4.09
N HIS A 64 23.79 -4.06 -5.19
CA HIS A 64 24.19 -5.04 -5.78
C HIS A 64 25.49 -5.25 -5.66
N ILE A 65 25.80 -5.74 -4.83
CA ILE A 65 27.05 -5.98 -4.49
C ILE A 65 27.38 -7.31 -4.77
#